data_2308e4224c466bbb666d627a79abfd2d
#
_entry.id   2308e4224c466bbb666d627a79abfd2d
#
_cell.length_a   1.000
_cell.length_b   1.000
_cell.length_c   1.000
_cell.angle_alpha   90.00
_cell.angle_beta   90.00
_cell.angle_gamma   90.00
#
_symmetry.space_group_name_H-M   'P 1'
#
loop_
_entity.id
_entity.type
_entity.pdbx_description
1 polymer ?
#
loop_
_entity_poly.entity_id
_entity_poly.type
_entity_poly.pdbx_seq_one_letter_code
_entity_poly.pdbx_strand_id
1 'polypeptide(L)'
;MRIKATIVTFLLFVFTCGSAQVRFDFRPEILAKPAAMFKADTVTICVMGDMMMHTGQIDNAYKGVHGYDFTSYFTHIQARIGKADLAVANMEYTLSGGPYTGYPAFSAPDSYASYLAACGFDIFLAANNHIFDKGCIGAQRTIDRYRELGKSHGIRYCGIAADQEDIERTDPLIVKAKGISIAIVNFTYGTNLGADRHWPKTNYLNNRKSLEEAMTKAAESDFTLVLPHWGNEYELTHSQEQKETAQWLIDKGADMIIGSHPHVVQDCETIDGVQVAYSLGNGVSNMSAANTQVELMAEIKLVRKSNGDIKVLPIEFTWLWCSRPGGFCSSYTILPIEEQTGRKNEWKGAWEHDKMMTNYERVRKETGINTL
;
A
#
# COMPACT_ATOMS: atom_id res chain seq x y z
N MET A 1 -40.29 31.92 -26.98
CA MET A 1 -39.89 30.67 -27.63
C MET A 1 -38.49 30.89 -28.21
N ARG A 2 -37.41 30.50 -27.49
CA ARG A 2 -36.03 30.67 -27.95
C ARG A 2 -35.44 29.27 -28.16
N ILE A 3 -35.15 28.99 -29.42
CA ILE A 3 -34.51 27.75 -29.89
C ILE A 3 -33.00 27.88 -29.60
N LYS A 4 -32.43 26.92 -28.84
CA LYS A 4 -30.99 26.79 -28.66
C LYS A 4 -30.44 25.91 -29.79
N ALA A 5 -29.57 26.49 -30.61
CA ALA A 5 -28.84 25.76 -31.64
C ALA A 5 -27.64 25.03 -31.01
N THR A 6 -27.56 23.72 -31.23
CA THR A 6 -26.42 22.89 -30.87
C THR A 6 -25.44 22.91 -32.03
N ILE A 7 -24.22 23.43 -31.80
CA ILE A 7 -23.14 23.40 -32.80
C ILE A 7 -22.41 22.06 -32.62
N VAL A 8 -22.50 21.22 -33.65
CA VAL A 8 -21.67 20.01 -33.79
C VAL A 8 -20.45 20.38 -34.62
N THR A 9 -19.29 20.36 -33.99
CA THR A 9 -18.02 20.60 -34.70
C THR A 9 -17.46 19.29 -35.22
N PHE A 10 -17.44 19.10 -36.52
CA PHE A 10 -16.73 18.02 -37.20
C PHE A 10 -15.25 18.36 -37.30
N LEU A 11 -14.38 17.57 -36.70
CA LEU A 11 -12.93 17.65 -36.94
C LEU A 11 -12.55 16.69 -38.09
N LEU A 12 -12.07 17.27 -39.20
CA LEU A 12 -11.42 16.53 -40.30
C LEU A 12 -9.99 16.14 -39.88
N PHE A 13 -9.70 14.83 -39.88
CA PHE A 13 -8.31 14.35 -39.78
C PHE A 13 -7.67 14.25 -41.13
N VAL A 14 -6.61 15.02 -41.32
CA VAL A 14 -5.67 14.88 -42.48
C VAL A 14 -4.56 13.95 -42.05
N PHE A 15 -4.45 12.78 -42.68
CA PHE A 15 -3.32 11.86 -42.50
C PHE A 15 -2.11 12.35 -43.30
N THR A 16 -1.05 12.78 -42.63
CA THR A 16 0.29 12.89 -43.22
C THR A 16 1.15 11.75 -42.71
N CYS A 17 1.64 10.93 -43.64
CA CYS A 17 2.56 9.83 -43.38
C CYS A 17 3.94 10.36 -43.00
N GLY A 18 4.26 10.42 -41.73
CA GLY A 18 5.60 10.70 -41.24
C GLY A 18 5.79 9.83 -39.98
N SER A 19 6.97 9.19 -39.89
CA SER A 19 7.34 8.27 -38.78
C SER A 19 7.21 8.97 -37.43
N ALA A 20 6.00 8.94 -36.86
CA ALA A 20 5.70 9.46 -35.54
C ALA A 20 5.64 8.27 -34.57
N GLN A 21 6.53 8.27 -33.58
CA GLN A 21 6.35 7.47 -32.37
C GLN A 21 4.98 7.81 -31.77
N VAL A 22 4.05 6.87 -31.87
CA VAL A 22 2.76 6.99 -31.19
C VAL A 22 3.02 6.80 -29.70
N ARG A 23 3.23 7.91 -28.99
CA ARG A 23 3.08 7.93 -27.55
C ARG A 23 1.59 7.85 -27.29
N PHE A 24 1.12 6.70 -26.83
CA PHE A 24 -0.16 6.63 -26.14
C PHE A 24 0.03 7.34 -24.80
N ASP A 25 -0.32 8.62 -24.76
CA ASP A 25 -0.50 9.37 -23.52
C ASP A 25 -1.84 8.88 -22.94
N PHE A 26 -1.80 7.76 -22.20
CA PHE A 26 -2.91 7.34 -21.36
C PHE A 26 -2.95 8.38 -20.23
N ARG A 27 -3.67 9.46 -20.44
CA ARG A 27 -4.23 10.24 -19.33
C ARG A 27 -5.53 9.54 -18.95
N PRO A 28 -5.55 8.74 -17.87
CA PRO A 28 -6.82 8.54 -17.22
C PRO A 28 -7.28 9.95 -16.84
N GLU A 29 -8.47 10.33 -17.27
CA GLU A 29 -9.12 11.49 -16.68
C GLU A 29 -8.99 11.29 -15.18
N ILE A 30 -8.26 12.18 -14.53
CA ILE A 30 -8.22 12.25 -13.07
C ILE A 30 -9.67 12.59 -12.72
N LEU A 31 -10.45 11.55 -12.41
CA LEU A 31 -11.72 11.72 -11.75
C LEU A 31 -11.34 12.43 -10.45
N ALA A 32 -11.46 13.75 -10.45
CA ALA A 32 -11.37 14.51 -9.22
C ALA A 32 -12.24 13.76 -8.21
N LYS A 33 -11.63 13.28 -7.12
CA LYS A 33 -12.34 12.53 -6.06
C LYS A 33 -13.67 13.27 -5.88
N PRO A 34 -14.84 12.65 -6.09
CA PRO A 34 -16.10 13.38 -6.00
C PRO A 34 -16.13 14.02 -4.62
N ALA A 35 -16.35 15.34 -4.56
CA ALA A 35 -16.45 16.06 -3.29
C ALA A 35 -17.54 15.35 -2.48
N ALA A 36 -17.09 14.56 -1.48
CA ALA A 36 -17.95 13.67 -0.75
C ALA A 36 -19.00 14.52 -0.03
N MET A 37 -20.25 14.33 -0.37
CA MET A 37 -21.42 14.79 0.40
C MET A 37 -21.55 13.96 1.70
N PHE A 38 -20.42 13.68 2.37
CA PHE A 38 -20.39 13.01 3.66
C PHE A 38 -19.98 14.04 4.71
N LYS A 39 -20.63 13.96 5.87
CA LYS A 39 -20.41 14.83 7.03
C LYS A 39 -18.93 15.18 7.13
N ALA A 40 -18.63 16.48 7.22
CA ALA A 40 -17.30 17.08 7.22
C ALA A 40 -16.35 16.60 8.33
N ASP A 41 -16.75 15.61 9.13
CA ASP A 41 -16.17 15.23 10.41
C ASP A 41 -15.56 13.82 10.45
N THR A 42 -15.52 13.09 9.32
CA THR A 42 -14.97 11.72 9.28
C THR A 42 -13.85 11.62 8.24
N VAL A 43 -12.65 11.21 8.69
CA VAL A 43 -11.53 10.84 7.81
C VAL A 43 -11.50 9.31 7.69
N THR A 44 -11.39 8.82 6.46
CA THR A 44 -11.23 7.41 6.16
C THR A 44 -9.81 7.16 5.65
N ILE A 45 -9.10 6.22 6.29
CA ILE A 45 -7.76 5.78 5.87
C ILE A 45 -7.84 4.32 5.44
N CYS A 46 -7.39 4.02 4.22
CA CYS A 46 -7.25 2.66 3.72
C CYS A 46 -5.77 2.23 3.84
N VAL A 47 -5.50 1.07 4.43
CA VAL A 47 -4.13 0.53 4.54
C VAL A 47 -4.10 -0.85 3.89
N MET A 48 -3.11 -1.07 3.03
CA MET A 48 -2.80 -2.38 2.44
C MET A 48 -1.37 -2.80 2.79
N GLY A 49 -1.12 -4.11 2.78
CA GLY A 49 0.18 -4.69 3.10
C GLY A 49 1.23 -4.56 1.99
N ASP A 50 2.04 -5.59 1.81
CA ASP A 50 3.26 -5.56 1.02
C ASP A 50 3.01 -5.62 -0.48
N MET A 51 3.27 -4.52 -1.17
CA MET A 51 3.25 -4.42 -2.63
C MET A 51 4.58 -4.95 -3.16
N MET A 52 4.56 -6.16 -3.70
CA MET A 52 5.77 -6.81 -4.21
C MET A 52 5.83 -6.82 -5.75
N MET A 53 7.02 -7.09 -6.29
CA MET A 53 7.24 -7.24 -7.73
C MET A 53 8.21 -8.38 -8.01
N HIS A 54 7.68 -9.61 -8.03
CA HIS A 54 8.44 -10.80 -8.38
C HIS A 54 8.64 -10.92 -9.90
N THR A 55 9.62 -11.73 -10.32
CA THR A 55 9.91 -12.00 -11.73
C THR A 55 8.67 -12.43 -12.51
N GLY A 56 7.85 -13.33 -11.96
CA GLY A 56 6.61 -13.75 -12.62
C GLY A 56 5.58 -12.62 -12.81
N GLN A 57 5.57 -11.61 -11.94
CA GLN A 57 4.74 -10.41 -12.10
C GLN A 57 5.30 -9.49 -13.19
N ILE A 58 6.64 -9.31 -13.25
CA ILE A 58 7.32 -8.55 -14.29
C ILE A 58 7.04 -9.17 -15.66
N ASP A 59 7.24 -10.48 -15.79
CA ASP A 59 7.06 -11.22 -17.05
C ASP A 59 5.60 -11.19 -17.52
N ASN A 60 4.64 -11.39 -16.62
CA ASN A 60 3.21 -11.33 -16.94
C ASN A 60 2.77 -9.93 -17.38
N ALA A 61 3.30 -8.89 -16.74
CA ALA A 61 2.96 -7.51 -17.07
C ALA A 61 3.64 -7.01 -18.35
N TYR A 62 4.75 -7.62 -18.78
CA TYR A 62 5.51 -7.15 -19.95
C TYR A 62 4.74 -7.32 -21.26
N LYS A 63 4.62 -6.24 -22.03
CA LYS A 63 3.89 -6.17 -23.31
C LYS A 63 4.78 -5.75 -24.48
N GLY A 64 6.05 -6.14 -24.44
CA GLY A 64 7.01 -5.80 -25.49
C GLY A 64 7.24 -4.29 -25.60
N VAL A 65 7.10 -3.75 -26.80
CA VAL A 65 7.31 -2.32 -27.10
C VAL A 65 6.33 -1.39 -26.36
N HIS A 66 5.22 -1.92 -25.82
CA HIS A 66 4.22 -1.17 -25.06
C HIS A 66 4.55 -1.08 -23.57
N GLY A 67 5.69 -1.65 -23.12
CA GLY A 67 6.11 -1.61 -21.72
C GLY A 67 5.39 -2.62 -20.83
N TYR A 68 4.84 -2.19 -19.71
CA TYR A 68 4.22 -3.05 -18.70
C TYR A 68 2.77 -2.65 -18.45
N ASP A 69 1.89 -3.64 -18.30
CA ASP A 69 0.46 -3.48 -18.01
C ASP A 69 0.10 -4.16 -16.68
N PHE A 70 -0.28 -3.36 -15.71
CA PHE A 70 -0.71 -3.78 -14.37
C PHE A 70 -2.21 -3.55 -14.12
N THR A 71 -2.97 -3.14 -15.15
CA THR A 71 -4.36 -2.66 -14.99
C THR A 71 -5.31 -3.66 -14.34
N SER A 72 -5.05 -4.96 -14.49
CA SER A 72 -5.85 -6.02 -13.88
C SER A 72 -5.66 -6.16 -12.36
N TYR A 73 -4.54 -5.65 -11.79
CA TYR A 73 -4.16 -5.98 -10.41
C TYR A 73 -5.21 -5.53 -9.40
N PHE A 74 -5.68 -4.29 -9.48
CA PHE A 74 -6.58 -3.69 -8.49
C PHE A 74 -7.98 -3.34 -9.04
N THR A 75 -8.34 -3.82 -10.24
CA THR A 75 -9.63 -3.51 -10.89
C THR A 75 -10.83 -3.72 -9.98
N HIS A 76 -10.82 -4.77 -9.14
CA HIS A 76 -11.94 -5.11 -8.26
C HIS A 76 -11.97 -4.33 -6.94
N ILE A 77 -10.87 -3.68 -6.55
CA ILE A 77 -10.79 -2.92 -5.29
C ILE A 77 -10.41 -1.46 -5.47
N GLN A 78 -10.05 -1.04 -6.69
CA GLN A 78 -9.63 0.35 -6.97
C GLN A 78 -10.65 1.38 -6.49
N ALA A 79 -11.94 1.11 -6.66
CA ALA A 79 -13.00 2.02 -6.19
C ALA A 79 -13.03 2.14 -4.65
N ARG A 80 -12.64 1.10 -3.91
CA ARG A 80 -12.54 1.13 -2.44
C ARG A 80 -11.31 1.94 -2.03
N ILE A 81 -10.16 1.70 -2.66
CA ILE A 81 -8.92 2.47 -2.42
C ILE A 81 -9.16 3.96 -2.69
N GLY A 82 -9.72 4.30 -3.86
CA GLY A 82 -9.95 5.68 -4.28
C GLY A 82 -11.04 6.44 -3.49
N LYS A 83 -11.88 5.75 -2.69
CA LYS A 83 -12.86 6.38 -1.80
C LYS A 83 -12.26 6.86 -0.48
N ALA A 84 -11.13 6.29 -0.05
CA ALA A 84 -10.46 6.71 1.16
C ALA A 84 -9.94 8.15 1.02
N ASP A 85 -9.90 8.91 2.12
CA ASP A 85 -9.27 10.22 2.14
C ASP A 85 -7.75 10.10 2.05
N LEU A 86 -7.20 9.00 2.59
CA LEU A 86 -5.81 8.61 2.49
C LEU A 86 -5.72 7.11 2.24
N ALA A 87 -4.96 6.68 1.24
CA ALA A 87 -4.66 5.28 0.99
C ALA A 87 -3.15 5.04 1.10
N VAL A 88 -2.77 4.03 1.88
CA VAL A 88 -1.39 3.74 2.29
C VAL A 88 -1.04 2.30 1.93
N ALA A 89 0.18 2.06 1.42
CA ALA A 89 0.69 0.71 1.22
C ALA A 89 2.23 0.65 1.39
N ASN A 90 2.73 -0.53 1.78
CA ASN A 90 4.16 -0.78 1.88
C ASN A 90 4.73 -1.17 0.51
N MET A 91 5.71 -0.39 0.01
CA MET A 91 6.37 -0.61 -1.28
C MET A 91 7.60 -1.49 -1.09
N GLU A 92 7.41 -2.81 -1.06
CA GLU A 92 8.46 -3.77 -0.74
C GLU A 92 9.31 -4.13 -1.98
N TYR A 93 9.86 -3.09 -2.59
CA TYR A 93 10.74 -3.15 -3.76
C TYR A 93 11.50 -1.83 -3.92
N THR A 94 12.55 -1.84 -4.75
CA THR A 94 13.23 -0.61 -5.19
C THR A 94 12.77 -0.18 -6.60
N LEU A 95 12.90 1.09 -6.91
CA LEU A 95 12.75 1.66 -8.26
C LEU A 95 14.13 2.05 -8.82
N SER A 96 15.04 1.06 -8.88
CA SER A 96 16.44 1.31 -9.24
C SER A 96 16.69 1.49 -10.75
N GLY A 97 15.66 1.36 -11.58
CA GLY A 97 15.79 1.28 -13.03
C GLY A 97 16.09 -0.15 -13.50
N GLY A 98 16.22 -0.33 -14.82
CA GLY A 98 16.54 -1.63 -15.38
C GLY A 98 17.99 -2.09 -15.11
N PRO A 99 18.26 -3.38 -15.14
CA PRO A 99 17.32 -4.47 -15.39
C PRO A 99 16.38 -4.68 -14.20
N TYR A 100 15.08 -4.94 -14.48
CA TYR A 100 14.10 -5.24 -13.45
C TYR A 100 14.26 -6.69 -12.97
N THR A 101 14.12 -6.88 -11.66
CA THR A 101 14.37 -8.19 -11.01
C THR A 101 13.39 -8.41 -9.87
N GLY A 102 13.00 -9.68 -9.66
CA GLY A 102 12.30 -10.13 -8.46
C GLY A 102 13.28 -10.58 -7.36
N TYR A 103 12.81 -11.50 -6.51
CA TYR A 103 13.63 -12.08 -5.43
C TYR A 103 14.96 -12.66 -5.97
N PRO A 104 16.10 -12.53 -5.23
CA PRO A 104 16.20 -11.98 -3.88
C PRO A 104 16.43 -10.46 -3.81
N ALA A 105 16.60 -9.76 -4.94
CA ALA A 105 16.94 -8.35 -4.96
C ALA A 105 15.99 -7.61 -5.93
N PHE A 106 14.92 -7.06 -5.37
CA PHE A 106 13.82 -6.47 -6.12
C PHE A 106 14.18 -5.13 -6.80
N SER A 107 13.81 -5.04 -8.07
CA SER A 107 13.80 -3.78 -8.82
C SER A 107 12.56 -3.76 -9.71
N ALA A 108 11.55 -2.98 -9.35
CA ALA A 108 10.30 -2.88 -10.08
C ALA A 108 10.39 -1.87 -11.25
N PRO A 109 9.58 -2.05 -12.31
CA PRO A 109 9.37 -1.01 -13.32
C PRO A 109 8.77 0.25 -12.71
N ASP A 110 9.23 1.44 -13.10
CA ASP A 110 8.70 2.73 -12.65
C ASP A 110 7.19 2.86 -12.90
N SER A 111 6.70 2.25 -13.99
CA SER A 111 5.28 2.23 -14.35
C SER A 111 4.41 1.50 -13.31
N TYR A 112 4.99 0.60 -12.50
CA TYR A 112 4.26 -0.04 -11.42
C TYR A 112 3.92 0.96 -10.30
N ALA A 113 4.87 1.74 -9.83
CA ALA A 113 4.61 2.78 -8.84
C ALA A 113 3.65 3.86 -9.38
N SER A 114 3.78 4.23 -10.68
CA SER A 114 2.83 5.13 -11.34
C SER A 114 1.42 4.55 -11.41
N TYR A 115 1.29 3.25 -11.65
CA TYR A 115 0.01 2.54 -11.63
C TYR A 115 -0.62 2.54 -10.23
N LEU A 116 0.17 2.26 -9.17
CA LEU A 116 -0.33 2.31 -7.78
C LEU A 116 -0.83 3.71 -7.42
N ALA A 117 -0.10 4.75 -7.81
CA ALA A 117 -0.55 6.14 -7.65
C ALA A 117 -1.88 6.40 -8.39
N ALA A 118 -2.02 5.92 -9.63
CA ALA A 118 -3.26 6.04 -10.40
C ALA A 118 -4.42 5.21 -9.83
N CYS A 119 -4.15 4.13 -9.08
CA CYS A 119 -5.16 3.37 -8.34
C CYS A 119 -5.73 4.14 -7.15
N GLY A 120 -5.07 5.21 -6.71
CA GLY A 120 -5.55 6.06 -5.61
C GLY A 120 -4.76 5.91 -4.31
N PHE A 121 -3.62 5.22 -4.32
CA PHE A 121 -2.69 5.27 -3.18
C PHE A 121 -2.07 6.67 -3.08
N ASP A 122 -2.01 7.20 -1.87
CA ASP A 122 -1.54 8.54 -1.54
C ASP A 122 -0.18 8.51 -0.83
N ILE A 123 0.10 7.44 -0.06
CA ILE A 123 1.28 7.33 0.81
C ILE A 123 1.98 6.01 0.57
N PHE A 124 3.27 6.10 0.23
CA PHE A 124 4.17 4.97 0.01
C PHE A 124 5.10 4.79 1.20
N LEU A 125 4.97 3.64 1.89
CA LEU A 125 5.88 3.25 2.96
C LEU A 125 7.12 2.60 2.35
N ALA A 126 8.29 2.94 2.84
CA ALA A 126 9.55 2.48 2.28
C ALA A 126 10.52 1.87 3.33
N ALA A 127 10.19 1.91 4.62
CA ALA A 127 10.97 1.18 5.61
C ALA A 127 10.59 -0.31 5.58
N ASN A 128 11.30 -1.08 4.77
CA ASN A 128 11.18 -2.53 4.66
C ASN A 128 12.55 -3.17 4.41
N ASN A 129 12.62 -4.50 4.48
CA ASN A 129 13.87 -5.24 4.34
C ASN A 129 14.47 -5.19 2.92
N HIS A 130 13.68 -4.79 1.90
CA HIS A 130 14.10 -4.73 0.50
C HIS A 130 14.48 -3.33 -0.01
N ILE A 131 14.39 -2.29 0.82
CA ILE A 131 14.63 -0.91 0.36
C ILE A 131 16.06 -0.67 -0.13
N PHE A 132 17.03 -1.46 0.32
CA PHE A 132 18.43 -1.40 -0.12
C PHE A 132 18.85 -2.54 -1.06
N ASP A 133 17.94 -3.27 -1.65
CA ASP A 133 18.25 -4.39 -2.58
C ASP A 133 19.16 -4.02 -3.75
N LYS A 134 19.16 -2.77 -4.13
CA LYS A 134 20.05 -2.20 -5.15
C LYS A 134 21.02 -1.15 -4.58
N GLY A 135 21.35 -1.29 -3.30
CA GLY A 135 22.27 -0.41 -2.57
C GLY A 135 21.74 1.02 -2.46
N CYS A 136 22.58 1.92 -1.97
CA CYS A 136 22.23 3.33 -1.77
C CYS A 136 21.83 4.03 -3.06
N ILE A 137 22.42 3.67 -4.20
CA ILE A 137 22.07 4.25 -5.50
C ILE A 137 20.62 3.89 -5.89
N GLY A 138 20.23 2.61 -5.70
CA GLY A 138 18.86 2.17 -5.96
C GLY A 138 17.85 2.81 -5.01
N ALA A 139 18.19 2.91 -3.74
CA ALA A 139 17.36 3.56 -2.73
C ALA A 139 17.20 5.07 -3.01
N GLN A 140 18.29 5.78 -3.36
CA GLN A 140 18.22 7.19 -3.75
C GLN A 140 17.32 7.40 -4.97
N ARG A 141 17.49 6.56 -6.01
CA ARG A 141 16.62 6.63 -7.18
C ARG A 141 15.15 6.36 -6.83
N THR A 142 14.88 5.46 -5.91
CA THR A 142 13.51 5.21 -5.42
C THR A 142 12.91 6.47 -4.80
N ILE A 143 13.65 7.17 -3.95
CA ILE A 143 13.23 8.47 -3.39
C ILE A 143 12.95 9.49 -4.50
N ASP A 144 13.85 9.60 -5.49
CA ASP A 144 13.69 10.55 -6.58
C ASP A 144 12.42 10.26 -7.41
N ARG A 145 12.11 8.98 -7.64
CA ARG A 145 10.87 8.56 -8.29
C ARG A 145 9.63 8.88 -7.45
N TYR A 146 9.67 8.69 -6.13
CA TYR A 146 8.58 9.09 -5.24
C TYR A 146 8.37 10.60 -5.25
N ARG A 147 9.43 11.40 -5.26
CA ARG A 147 9.37 12.86 -5.38
C ARG A 147 8.76 13.31 -6.72
N GLU A 148 9.06 12.61 -7.82
CA GLU A 148 8.44 12.87 -9.12
C GLU A 148 6.94 12.52 -9.14
N LEU A 149 6.57 11.38 -8.54
CA LEU A 149 5.17 11.01 -8.34
C LEU A 149 4.45 11.98 -7.39
N GLY A 150 5.16 12.55 -6.42
CA GLY A 150 4.65 13.62 -5.56
C GLY A 150 4.22 14.84 -6.38
N LYS A 151 5.02 15.25 -7.37
CA LYS A 151 4.71 16.39 -8.26
C LYS A 151 3.56 16.10 -9.22
N SER A 152 3.43 14.86 -9.71
CA SER A 152 2.45 14.50 -10.75
C SER A 152 1.14 13.93 -10.20
N HIS A 153 1.17 13.24 -9.05
CA HIS A 153 0.04 12.49 -8.47
C HIS A 153 -0.23 12.84 -7.00
N GLY A 154 0.57 13.71 -6.39
CA GLY A 154 0.42 14.05 -4.98
C GLY A 154 0.94 13.00 -3.99
N ILE A 155 1.71 12.01 -4.46
CA ILE A 155 2.26 10.95 -3.61
C ILE A 155 3.16 11.55 -2.53
N ARG A 156 3.05 11.01 -1.32
CA ARG A 156 3.96 11.21 -0.21
C ARG A 156 4.62 9.89 0.15
N TYR A 157 5.75 9.95 0.81
CA TYR A 157 6.46 8.75 1.27
C TYR A 157 7.03 8.96 2.66
N CYS A 158 7.27 7.86 3.37
CA CYS A 158 7.97 7.85 4.66
C CYS A 158 8.77 6.55 4.83
N GLY A 159 9.57 6.49 5.87
CA GLY A 159 10.39 5.33 6.18
C GLY A 159 11.75 5.29 5.47
N ILE A 160 12.03 6.24 4.59
CA ILE A 160 13.34 6.46 3.96
C ILE A 160 13.57 7.95 3.75
N ALA A 161 14.81 8.40 3.88
CA ALA A 161 15.20 9.79 3.71
C ALA A 161 16.52 9.91 2.93
N ALA A 162 16.60 10.89 2.03
CA ALA A 162 17.80 11.16 1.24
C ALA A 162 18.87 11.91 2.02
N ASP A 163 18.48 12.68 3.01
CA ASP A 163 19.35 13.55 3.84
C ASP A 163 18.63 13.91 5.15
N GLN A 164 19.28 14.73 5.98
CA GLN A 164 18.75 15.17 7.27
C GLN A 164 17.48 16.02 7.13
N GLU A 165 17.40 16.88 6.12
CA GLU A 165 16.21 17.70 5.87
C GLU A 165 15.01 16.83 5.46
N ASP A 166 15.27 15.75 4.73
CA ASP A 166 14.23 14.81 4.31
C ASP A 166 13.66 14.04 5.52
N ILE A 167 14.49 13.68 6.52
CA ILE A 167 14.00 13.07 7.78
C ILE A 167 12.97 13.98 8.46
N GLU A 168 13.20 15.28 8.50
CA GLU A 168 12.28 16.22 9.15
C GLU A 168 10.90 16.25 8.49
N ARG A 169 10.82 15.88 7.21
CA ARG A 169 9.58 15.83 6.43
C ARG A 169 8.92 14.46 6.39
N THR A 170 9.69 13.40 6.57
CA THR A 170 9.25 12.01 6.32
C THR A 170 9.23 11.12 7.56
N ASP A 171 9.77 11.61 8.70
CA ASP A 171 9.84 10.84 9.94
C ASP A 171 9.60 11.70 11.20
N PRO A 172 8.35 11.72 11.69
CA PRO A 172 7.14 11.14 11.12
C PRO A 172 6.66 11.92 9.89
N LEU A 173 5.96 11.25 8.97
CA LEU A 173 5.22 11.93 7.92
C LEU A 173 3.92 12.49 8.50
N ILE A 174 3.77 13.82 8.53
CA ILE A 174 2.54 14.47 9.00
C ILE A 174 1.69 14.88 7.81
N VAL A 175 0.44 14.41 7.79
CA VAL A 175 -0.55 14.73 6.76
C VAL A 175 -1.80 15.32 7.39
N LYS A 176 -2.56 16.11 6.63
CA LYS A 176 -3.85 16.65 7.06
C LYS A 176 -4.96 16.19 6.12
N ALA A 177 -6.03 15.64 6.68
CA ALA A 177 -7.23 15.27 5.97
C ALA A 177 -8.44 15.83 6.73
N LYS A 178 -9.31 16.60 6.07
CA LYS A 178 -10.52 17.20 6.67
C LYS A 178 -10.29 17.87 8.03
N GLY A 179 -9.14 18.55 8.17
CA GLY A 179 -8.75 19.25 9.39
C GLY A 179 -8.15 18.40 10.49
N ILE A 180 -8.08 17.06 10.35
CA ILE A 180 -7.39 16.16 11.28
C ILE A 180 -5.94 16.02 10.84
N SER A 181 -4.99 16.25 11.76
CA SER A 181 -3.56 15.98 11.55
C SER A 181 -3.26 14.53 11.92
N ILE A 182 -2.60 13.82 11.02
CA ILE A 182 -2.28 12.40 11.15
C ILE A 182 -0.76 12.27 11.00
N ALA A 183 -0.11 11.76 12.02
CA ALA A 183 1.29 11.37 11.97
C ALA A 183 1.39 9.90 11.55
N ILE A 184 2.25 9.60 10.58
CA ILE A 184 2.56 8.26 10.12
C ILE A 184 4.02 7.97 10.46
N VAL A 185 4.25 6.93 11.27
CA VAL A 185 5.57 6.43 11.63
C VAL A 185 5.78 5.07 10.98
N ASN A 186 6.80 4.94 10.13
CA ASN A 186 7.14 3.70 9.44
C ASN A 186 8.60 3.33 9.71
N PHE A 187 8.85 2.09 10.12
CA PHE A 187 10.18 1.55 10.39
C PHE A 187 10.25 0.05 10.04
N THR A 188 11.47 -0.48 9.91
CA THR A 188 11.73 -1.89 9.62
C THR A 188 12.59 -2.55 10.70
N TYR A 189 12.39 -3.87 10.89
CA TYR A 189 13.26 -4.68 11.76
C TYR A 189 14.71 -4.75 11.25
N GLY A 190 14.90 -4.65 9.93
CA GLY A 190 16.20 -4.76 9.29
C GLY A 190 16.15 -4.60 7.78
N THR A 191 17.30 -4.77 7.12
CA THR A 191 17.41 -4.80 5.65
C THR A 191 18.24 -6.00 5.21
N ASN A 192 17.87 -6.62 4.09
CA ASN A 192 18.53 -7.84 3.57
C ASN A 192 19.96 -7.57 3.08
N LEU A 193 20.19 -6.40 2.49
CA LEU A 193 21.52 -5.92 2.19
C LEU A 193 21.91 -4.87 3.22
N GLY A 194 23.15 -4.92 3.69
CA GLY A 194 23.60 -4.10 4.81
C GLY A 194 23.29 -2.63 4.62
N ALA A 195 22.77 -2.02 5.69
CA ALA A 195 22.57 -0.59 5.73
C ALA A 195 23.92 0.10 5.54
N ASP A 196 24.00 0.97 4.57
CA ASP A 196 25.15 1.80 4.40
C ASP A 196 25.22 2.83 5.56
N ARG A 197 26.44 3.21 5.92
CA ARG A 197 26.68 4.29 6.89
C ARG A 197 26.36 5.66 6.30
N HIS A 198 26.11 5.73 5.01
CA HIS A 198 25.84 6.93 4.24
C HIS A 198 24.35 7.11 3.93
N TRP A 199 23.98 8.22 3.35
CA TRP A 199 22.65 8.48 2.81
C TRP A 199 22.41 7.71 1.50
N PRO A 200 21.16 7.33 1.20
CA PRO A 200 19.94 7.51 2.00
C PRO A 200 19.88 6.61 3.24
N LYS A 201 18.99 6.93 4.18
CA LYS A 201 18.78 6.14 5.41
C LYS A 201 17.33 5.71 5.54
N THR A 202 17.13 4.50 6.08
CA THR A 202 15.81 4.02 6.50
C THR A 202 15.69 4.01 8.03
N ASN A 203 14.48 3.88 8.52
CA ASN A 203 14.20 3.84 9.95
C ASN A 203 14.27 2.40 10.45
N TYR A 204 15.11 2.14 11.45
CA TYR A 204 15.28 0.83 12.04
C TYR A 204 14.65 0.71 13.42
N LEU A 205 13.98 -0.42 13.68
CA LEU A 205 13.42 -0.77 14.99
C LEU A 205 14.48 -0.74 16.10
N ASN A 206 15.70 -1.18 15.81
CA ASN A 206 16.80 -1.22 16.79
C ASN A 206 17.42 0.16 17.05
N ASN A 207 17.13 1.18 16.24
CA ASN A 207 17.49 2.57 16.52
C ASN A 207 16.42 3.24 17.40
N ARG A 208 16.27 2.73 18.62
CA ARG A 208 15.24 3.18 19.57
C ARG A 208 15.24 4.68 19.80
N LYS A 209 16.42 5.31 19.79
CA LYS A 209 16.52 6.76 20.00
C LYS A 209 15.84 7.54 18.87
N SER A 210 16.14 7.22 17.62
CA SER A 210 15.51 7.88 16.46
C SER A 210 14.01 7.63 16.43
N LEU A 211 13.59 6.39 16.73
CA LEU A 211 12.17 6.04 16.77
C LEU A 211 11.43 6.78 17.90
N GLU A 212 12.05 6.96 19.06
CA GLU A 212 11.49 7.74 20.16
C GLU A 212 11.36 9.24 19.81
N GLU A 213 12.34 9.80 19.10
CA GLU A 213 12.27 11.16 18.58
C GLU A 213 11.12 11.32 17.56
N ALA A 214 10.93 10.35 16.68
CA ALA A 214 9.82 10.33 15.74
C ALA A 214 8.46 10.23 16.45
N MET A 215 8.32 9.35 17.43
CA MET A 215 7.09 9.19 18.23
C MET A 215 6.79 10.46 19.04
N THR A 216 7.80 11.13 19.59
CA THR A 216 7.63 12.40 20.32
C THR A 216 7.06 13.49 19.42
N LYS A 217 7.53 13.60 18.17
CA LYS A 217 6.98 14.54 17.18
C LYS A 217 5.58 14.11 16.73
N ALA A 218 5.35 12.81 16.56
CA ALA A 218 4.06 12.25 16.14
C ALA A 218 2.95 12.59 17.15
N ALA A 219 3.25 12.56 18.44
CA ALA A 219 2.31 12.87 19.52
C ALA A 219 1.78 14.34 19.50
N GLU A 220 2.35 15.22 18.69
CA GLU A 220 1.81 16.56 18.45
C GLU A 220 0.64 16.58 17.45
N SER A 221 0.37 15.45 16.80
CA SER A 221 -0.74 15.29 15.84
C SER A 221 -2.03 14.84 16.54
N ASP A 222 -3.16 15.01 15.85
CA ASP A 222 -4.47 14.57 16.36
C ASP A 222 -4.60 13.02 16.41
N PHE A 223 -3.78 12.30 15.62
CA PHE A 223 -3.78 10.84 15.51
C PHE A 223 -2.41 10.33 15.05
N THR A 224 -1.87 9.33 15.74
CA THR A 224 -0.59 8.68 15.44
C THR A 224 -0.82 7.25 14.94
N LEU A 225 -0.58 7.02 13.64
CA LEU A 225 -0.64 5.72 13.00
C LEU A 225 0.78 5.16 12.82
N VAL A 226 1.07 4.04 13.48
CA VAL A 226 2.36 3.36 13.35
C VAL A 226 2.24 2.18 12.40
N LEU A 227 3.12 2.13 11.40
CA LEU A 227 3.11 1.15 10.32
C LEU A 227 4.46 0.41 10.27
N PRO A 228 4.70 -0.55 11.19
CA PRO A 228 5.94 -1.30 11.27
C PRO A 228 6.05 -2.38 10.19
N HIS A 229 7.27 -2.63 9.73
CA HIS A 229 7.65 -3.78 8.93
C HIS A 229 8.47 -4.74 9.81
N TRP A 230 7.82 -5.78 10.38
CA TRP A 230 8.31 -6.54 11.53
C TRP A 230 7.80 -7.98 11.60
N GLY A 231 8.32 -8.76 12.56
CA GLY A 231 7.85 -10.11 12.88
C GLY A 231 8.56 -11.19 12.08
N ASN A 232 7.99 -12.39 12.11
CA ASN A 232 8.52 -13.57 11.43
C ASN A 232 7.72 -13.88 10.17
N GLU A 233 8.41 -14.19 9.07
CA GLU A 233 7.74 -14.60 7.83
C GLU A 233 6.90 -15.87 8.03
N TYR A 234 5.71 -15.89 7.43
CA TYR A 234 4.78 -17.02 7.32
C TYR A 234 4.12 -17.49 8.62
N GLU A 235 4.34 -16.82 9.74
CA GLU A 235 3.70 -17.08 11.02
C GLU A 235 2.35 -16.37 11.10
N LEU A 236 1.24 -17.11 11.37
CA LEU A 236 -0.12 -16.52 11.44
C LEU A 236 -0.42 -15.84 12.78
N THR A 237 0.43 -16.03 13.78
CA THR A 237 0.34 -15.38 15.09
C THR A 237 1.55 -14.49 15.29
N HIS A 238 1.33 -13.37 15.99
CA HIS A 238 2.41 -12.46 16.31
C HIS A 238 3.46 -13.08 17.25
N SER A 239 4.70 -12.61 17.16
CA SER A 239 5.78 -12.97 18.07
C SER A 239 5.71 -12.16 19.37
N GLN A 240 6.37 -12.67 20.41
CA GLN A 240 6.52 -11.93 21.66
C GLN A 240 7.24 -10.57 21.46
N GLU A 241 8.21 -10.52 20.55
CA GLU A 241 8.91 -9.26 20.21
C GLU A 241 7.98 -8.23 19.57
N GLN A 242 7.07 -8.68 18.68
CA GLN A 242 6.05 -7.79 18.12
C GLN A 242 5.15 -7.23 19.21
N LYS A 243 4.70 -8.07 20.15
CA LYS A 243 3.84 -7.65 21.28
C LYS A 243 4.53 -6.65 22.20
N GLU A 244 5.76 -6.93 22.61
CA GLU A 244 6.55 -6.02 23.45
C GLU A 244 6.83 -4.68 22.75
N THR A 245 7.09 -4.72 21.44
CA THR A 245 7.28 -3.52 20.64
C THR A 245 5.97 -2.74 20.49
N ALA A 246 4.83 -3.40 20.29
CA ALA A 246 3.53 -2.75 20.24
C ALA A 246 3.22 -2.02 21.55
N GLN A 247 3.42 -2.68 22.70
CA GLN A 247 3.23 -2.04 24.02
C GLN A 247 4.12 -0.79 24.15
N TRP A 248 5.41 -0.91 23.80
CA TRP A 248 6.33 0.23 23.87
C TRP A 248 5.89 1.39 22.97
N LEU A 249 5.38 1.14 21.76
CA LEU A 249 4.87 2.17 20.86
C LEU A 249 3.61 2.85 21.43
N ILE A 250 2.74 2.07 22.06
CA ILE A 250 1.53 2.58 22.72
C ILE A 250 1.91 3.47 23.90
N ASP A 251 2.89 3.06 24.71
CA ASP A 251 3.43 3.86 25.81
C ASP A 251 4.06 5.19 25.32
N LYS A 252 4.46 5.24 24.02
CA LYS A 252 5.01 6.44 23.35
C LYS A 252 3.94 7.22 22.57
N GLY A 253 2.67 6.86 22.66
CA GLY A 253 1.57 7.63 22.08
C GLY A 253 1.08 7.15 20.71
N ALA A 254 1.28 5.89 20.36
CA ALA A 254 0.61 5.32 19.19
C ALA A 254 -0.90 5.17 19.45
N ASP A 255 -1.74 5.67 18.56
CA ASP A 255 -3.19 5.51 18.62
C ASP A 255 -3.68 4.27 17.86
N MET A 256 -2.87 3.75 16.92
CA MET A 256 -3.13 2.53 16.16
C MET A 256 -1.84 1.98 15.56
N ILE A 257 -1.75 0.65 15.49
CA ILE A 257 -0.61 -0.04 14.90
C ILE A 257 -1.11 -1.03 13.85
N ILE A 258 -0.56 -0.97 12.61
CA ILE A 258 -0.86 -1.90 11.53
C ILE A 258 0.45 -2.34 10.88
N GLY A 259 0.81 -3.61 11.06
CA GLY A 259 2.08 -4.17 10.61
C GLY A 259 2.06 -4.80 9.23
N SER A 260 3.26 -5.04 8.72
CA SER A 260 3.59 -5.74 7.47
C SER A 260 4.87 -6.58 7.65
N HIS A 261 5.34 -7.28 6.64
CA HIS A 261 6.50 -8.17 6.58
C HIS A 261 6.20 -9.67 6.67
N PRO A 262 5.34 -10.21 7.56
CA PRO A 262 5.13 -11.66 7.64
C PRO A 262 4.63 -12.31 6.35
N HIS A 263 4.20 -11.51 5.36
CA HIS A 263 3.61 -11.94 4.08
C HIS A 263 2.34 -12.80 4.21
N VAL A 264 1.85 -12.94 5.42
CA VAL A 264 0.59 -13.58 5.78
C VAL A 264 -0.17 -12.67 6.74
N VAL A 265 -1.47 -12.80 6.76
CA VAL A 265 -2.30 -12.14 7.77
C VAL A 265 -1.96 -12.71 9.13
N GLN A 266 -1.68 -11.85 10.10
CA GLN A 266 -1.54 -12.23 11.50
C GLN A 266 -2.77 -11.78 12.29
N ASP A 267 -2.90 -12.31 13.49
CA ASP A 267 -3.95 -11.96 14.44
C ASP A 267 -3.93 -10.46 14.83
N CYS A 268 -4.99 -10.06 15.52
CA CYS A 268 -5.17 -8.69 15.99
C CYS A 268 -5.52 -8.73 17.48
N GLU A 269 -5.09 -7.71 18.22
CA GLU A 269 -5.52 -7.51 19.61
C GLU A 269 -5.76 -6.02 19.92
N THR A 270 -6.28 -5.76 21.11
CA THR A 270 -6.39 -4.40 21.65
C THR A 270 -5.56 -4.34 22.93
N ILE A 271 -4.57 -3.47 22.96
CA ILE A 271 -3.68 -3.25 24.10
C ILE A 271 -3.95 -1.84 24.63
N ASP A 272 -4.33 -1.72 25.88
CA ASP A 272 -4.65 -0.43 26.54
C ASP A 272 -5.62 0.46 25.75
N GLY A 273 -6.55 -0.16 25.02
CA GLY A 273 -7.54 0.53 24.19
C GLY A 273 -7.08 0.84 22.76
N VAL A 274 -5.81 0.58 22.43
CA VAL A 274 -5.24 0.76 21.10
C VAL A 274 -5.34 -0.52 20.29
N GLN A 275 -5.86 -0.43 19.06
CA GLN A 275 -5.98 -1.57 18.16
C GLN A 275 -4.65 -1.85 17.46
N VAL A 276 -4.24 -3.12 17.48
CA VAL A 276 -3.02 -3.63 16.85
C VAL A 276 -3.40 -4.73 15.87
N ALA A 277 -3.18 -4.50 14.57
CA ALA A 277 -3.20 -5.53 13.54
C ALA A 277 -1.74 -5.87 13.20
N TYR A 278 -1.29 -7.07 13.57
CA TYR A 278 0.13 -7.39 13.50
C TYR A 278 0.67 -7.54 12.09
N SER A 279 -0.16 -8.03 11.15
CA SER A 279 0.18 -8.05 9.71
C SER A 279 -1.08 -8.12 8.86
N LEU A 280 -1.12 -7.33 7.78
CA LEU A 280 -2.17 -7.41 6.76
C LEU A 280 -1.85 -8.45 5.67
N GLY A 281 -0.67 -9.07 5.69
CA GLY A 281 -0.17 -9.89 4.60
C GLY A 281 0.32 -9.05 3.42
N ASN A 282 0.29 -9.62 2.23
CA ASN A 282 0.68 -8.90 1.01
C ASN A 282 -0.46 -7.97 0.52
N GLY A 283 -0.12 -7.00 -0.32
CA GLY A 283 -1.09 -6.28 -1.13
C GLY A 283 -1.18 -6.83 -2.55
N VAL A 284 -0.08 -7.37 -3.06
CA VAL A 284 0.02 -8.21 -4.27
C VAL A 284 1.39 -8.87 -4.34
N SER A 285 1.42 -10.18 -4.58
CA SER A 285 2.69 -10.92 -4.67
C SER A 285 2.62 -12.16 -5.55
N ASN A 286 3.77 -12.75 -5.86
CA ASN A 286 3.88 -14.08 -6.46
C ASN A 286 4.49 -15.12 -5.50
N MET A 287 4.41 -14.90 -4.21
CA MET A 287 4.98 -15.81 -3.20
C MET A 287 4.24 -17.14 -3.16
N SER A 288 4.99 -18.25 -3.13
CA SER A 288 4.44 -19.61 -3.17
C SER A 288 4.17 -20.24 -1.81
N ALA A 289 4.69 -19.66 -0.73
CA ALA A 289 4.47 -20.16 0.62
C ALA A 289 2.96 -20.19 0.96
N ALA A 290 2.60 -21.05 1.90
CA ALA A 290 1.21 -21.19 2.34
C ALA A 290 0.67 -19.86 2.88
N ASN A 291 -0.62 -19.58 2.65
CA ASN A 291 -1.36 -18.41 3.13
C ASN A 291 -0.97 -17.05 2.54
N THR A 292 0.13 -16.93 1.77
CA THR A 292 0.63 -15.66 1.23
C THR A 292 -0.24 -15.03 0.13
N GLN A 293 -1.35 -15.67 -0.25
CA GLN A 293 -2.35 -15.13 -1.18
C GLN A 293 -3.60 -14.60 -0.44
N VAL A 294 -3.74 -14.87 0.87
CA VAL A 294 -4.79 -14.30 1.71
C VAL A 294 -4.26 -13.01 2.32
N GLU A 295 -4.98 -11.94 2.13
CA GLU A 295 -4.56 -10.58 2.46
C GLU A 295 -5.70 -9.82 3.14
N LEU A 296 -5.38 -8.72 3.81
CA LEU A 296 -6.36 -7.79 4.37
C LEU A 296 -6.17 -6.39 3.79
N MET A 297 -7.28 -5.73 3.52
CA MET A 297 -7.35 -4.28 3.42
C MET A 297 -8.02 -3.77 4.68
N ALA A 298 -7.34 -2.88 5.41
CA ALA A 298 -7.85 -2.25 6.62
C ALA A 298 -8.44 -0.88 6.30
N GLU A 299 -9.66 -0.60 6.78
CA GLU A 299 -10.28 0.71 6.73
C GLU A 299 -10.39 1.28 8.14
N ILE A 300 -9.79 2.45 8.37
CA ILE A 300 -9.78 3.18 9.64
C ILE A 300 -10.68 4.40 9.48
N LYS A 301 -11.53 4.66 10.45
CA LYS A 301 -12.39 5.85 10.49
C LYS A 301 -12.09 6.70 11.72
N LEU A 302 -11.69 7.95 11.47
CA LEU A 302 -11.46 8.95 12.50
C LEU A 302 -12.61 9.95 12.48
N VAL A 303 -13.31 10.09 13.58
CA VAL A 303 -14.47 10.97 13.70
C VAL A 303 -14.16 12.10 14.67
N ARG A 304 -14.18 13.35 14.18
CA ARG A 304 -14.08 14.53 15.06
C ARG A 304 -15.38 14.75 15.80
N LYS A 305 -15.32 14.73 17.14
CA LYS A 305 -16.47 15.05 18.00
C LYS A 305 -16.70 16.55 18.06
N SER A 306 -17.88 16.95 18.54
CA SER A 306 -18.25 18.36 18.72
C SER A 306 -17.35 19.14 19.69
N ASN A 307 -16.71 18.44 20.63
CA ASN A 307 -15.74 19.03 21.56
C ASN A 307 -14.30 19.13 21.01
N GLY A 308 -14.08 18.68 19.77
CA GLY A 308 -12.79 18.69 19.08
C GLY A 308 -12.00 17.38 19.18
N ASP A 309 -12.32 16.48 20.11
CA ASP A 309 -11.63 15.20 20.27
C ASP A 309 -11.81 14.30 19.04
N ILE A 310 -10.81 13.46 18.78
CA ILE A 310 -10.90 12.43 17.76
C ILE A 310 -11.39 11.11 18.39
N LYS A 311 -12.42 10.53 17.78
CA LYS A 311 -12.85 9.17 18.06
C LYS A 311 -12.33 8.26 16.97
N VAL A 312 -11.51 7.29 17.34
CA VAL A 312 -11.09 6.19 16.47
C VAL A 312 -12.18 5.12 16.52
N LEU A 313 -12.68 4.70 15.36
CA LEU A 313 -13.62 3.58 15.27
C LEU A 313 -12.84 2.25 15.15
N PRO A 314 -13.48 1.09 15.43
CA PRO A 314 -12.89 -0.21 15.17
C PRO A 314 -12.42 -0.33 13.72
N ILE A 315 -11.28 -0.98 13.50
CA ILE A 315 -10.77 -1.26 12.15
C ILE A 315 -11.79 -2.17 11.44
N GLU A 316 -12.18 -1.79 10.23
CA GLU A 316 -12.97 -2.66 9.34
C GLU A 316 -12.02 -3.37 8.37
N PHE A 317 -12.09 -4.69 8.30
CA PHE A 317 -11.26 -5.48 7.41
C PHE A 317 -12.05 -5.99 6.20
N THR A 318 -11.45 -5.91 5.02
CA THR A 318 -11.89 -6.62 3.83
C THR A 318 -10.88 -7.72 3.54
N TRP A 319 -11.34 -8.98 3.54
CA TRP A 319 -10.52 -10.13 3.15
C TRP A 319 -10.31 -10.14 1.65
N LEU A 320 -9.06 -10.28 1.23
CA LEU A 320 -8.64 -10.26 -0.15
C LEU A 320 -7.91 -11.55 -0.53
N TRP A 321 -7.98 -11.86 -1.81
CA TRP A 321 -7.23 -12.95 -2.43
C TRP A 321 -6.41 -12.43 -3.60
N CYS A 322 -5.11 -12.70 -3.58
CA CYS A 322 -4.23 -12.46 -4.72
C CYS A 322 -4.32 -13.64 -5.69
N SER A 323 -5.21 -13.55 -6.67
CA SER A 323 -5.30 -14.53 -7.74
C SER A 323 -4.15 -14.37 -8.72
N ARG A 324 -3.57 -15.51 -9.13
CA ARG A 324 -2.43 -15.57 -10.06
C ARG A 324 -2.88 -15.89 -11.48
N PRO A 325 -2.01 -15.69 -12.49
CA PRO A 325 -2.31 -16.06 -13.87
C PRO A 325 -2.79 -17.52 -14.00
N GLY A 326 -3.96 -17.69 -14.62
CA GLY A 326 -4.62 -19.00 -14.77
C GLY A 326 -5.62 -19.36 -13.67
N GLY A 327 -5.71 -18.56 -12.62
CA GLY A 327 -6.73 -18.65 -11.58
C GLY A 327 -8.03 -17.94 -11.97
N PHE A 328 -8.27 -16.75 -11.45
CA PHE A 328 -9.44 -15.95 -11.84
C PHE A 328 -9.35 -15.51 -13.31
N CYS A 329 -8.21 -14.96 -13.69
CA CYS A 329 -7.96 -14.49 -15.06
C CYS A 329 -6.56 -14.88 -15.57
N SER A 330 -6.07 -14.26 -16.64
CA SER A 330 -4.72 -14.51 -17.20
C SER A 330 -3.63 -13.65 -16.61
N SER A 331 -3.94 -12.84 -15.60
CA SER A 331 -3.03 -11.94 -14.92
C SER A 331 -3.20 -12.02 -13.40
N TYR A 332 -2.36 -11.31 -12.65
CA TYR A 332 -2.57 -11.12 -11.22
C TYR A 332 -3.78 -10.21 -11.01
N THR A 333 -4.57 -10.53 -10.00
CA THR A 333 -5.80 -9.79 -9.68
C THR A 333 -6.11 -9.93 -8.20
N ILE A 334 -6.38 -8.82 -7.53
CA ILE A 334 -6.79 -8.79 -6.13
C ILE A 334 -8.31 -8.78 -6.06
N LEU A 335 -8.87 -9.75 -5.36
CA LEU A 335 -10.31 -10.01 -5.30
C LEU A 335 -10.81 -9.96 -3.85
N PRO A 336 -11.89 -9.22 -3.55
CA PRO A 336 -12.60 -9.39 -2.27
C PRO A 336 -13.15 -10.82 -2.18
N ILE A 337 -12.72 -11.59 -1.17
CA ILE A 337 -13.06 -13.01 -1.01
C ILE A 337 -14.58 -13.20 -0.88
N GLU A 338 -15.23 -12.35 -0.11
CA GLU A 338 -16.69 -12.44 0.12
C GLU A 338 -17.49 -12.31 -1.19
N GLU A 339 -17.02 -11.49 -2.12
CA GLU A 339 -17.64 -11.30 -3.43
C GLU A 339 -17.45 -12.51 -4.36
N GLN A 340 -16.53 -13.43 -4.02
CA GLN A 340 -16.25 -14.64 -4.80
C GLN A 340 -16.97 -15.88 -4.30
N THR A 341 -17.61 -15.81 -3.13
CA THR A 341 -18.38 -16.93 -2.57
C THR A 341 -19.50 -17.33 -3.51
N GLY A 342 -19.50 -18.61 -3.91
CA GLY A 342 -20.48 -19.17 -4.87
C GLY A 342 -20.20 -18.87 -6.34
N ARG A 343 -19.14 -18.14 -6.69
CA ARG A 343 -18.80 -17.74 -8.08
C ARG A 343 -17.73 -18.59 -8.74
N LYS A 344 -17.49 -19.81 -8.24
CA LYS A 344 -16.44 -20.72 -8.73
C LYS A 344 -16.47 -20.90 -10.26
N ASN A 345 -17.66 -20.94 -10.88
CA ASN A 345 -17.82 -21.13 -12.32
C ASN A 345 -17.32 -19.95 -13.17
N GLU A 346 -17.05 -18.79 -12.57
CA GLU A 346 -16.52 -17.61 -13.25
C GLU A 346 -14.98 -17.62 -13.33
N TRP A 347 -14.33 -18.54 -12.60
CA TRP A 347 -12.89 -18.66 -12.56
C TRP A 347 -12.35 -19.49 -13.72
N LYS A 348 -11.29 -19.05 -14.38
CA LYS A 348 -10.60 -19.88 -15.40
C LYS A 348 -10.07 -21.18 -14.80
N GLY A 349 -9.48 -21.09 -13.62
CA GLY A 349 -8.97 -22.22 -12.85
C GLY A 349 -9.83 -22.47 -11.60
N ALA A 350 -10.86 -23.27 -11.68
CA ALA A 350 -11.75 -23.62 -10.56
C ALA A 350 -10.99 -24.14 -9.32
N TRP A 351 -9.82 -24.75 -9.53
CA TRP A 351 -8.92 -25.22 -8.45
C TRP A 351 -8.40 -24.08 -7.56
N GLU A 352 -8.18 -22.90 -8.15
CA GLU A 352 -7.67 -21.76 -7.36
C GLU A 352 -8.78 -21.16 -6.49
N HIS A 353 -10.04 -21.20 -6.95
CA HIS A 353 -11.18 -20.84 -6.11
C HIS A 353 -11.28 -21.73 -4.86
N ASP A 354 -11.13 -23.05 -5.02
CA ASP A 354 -11.14 -23.99 -3.89
C ASP A 354 -9.95 -23.73 -2.94
N LYS A 355 -8.78 -23.45 -3.51
CA LYS A 355 -7.59 -23.05 -2.74
C LYS A 355 -7.85 -21.76 -1.95
N MET A 356 -8.47 -20.76 -2.58
CA MET A 356 -8.85 -19.50 -1.94
C MET A 356 -9.72 -19.76 -0.71
N MET A 357 -10.82 -20.49 -0.89
CA MET A 357 -11.76 -20.78 0.21
C MET A 357 -11.08 -21.55 1.35
N THR A 358 -10.30 -22.60 1.00
CA THR A 358 -9.57 -23.40 2.00
C THR A 358 -8.57 -22.57 2.80
N ASN A 359 -7.79 -21.71 2.14
CA ASN A 359 -6.81 -20.87 2.82
C ASN A 359 -7.49 -19.78 3.65
N TYR A 360 -8.53 -19.16 3.12
CA TYR A 360 -9.33 -18.15 3.83
C TYR A 360 -9.90 -18.71 5.13
N GLU A 361 -10.58 -19.85 5.08
CA GLU A 361 -11.17 -20.48 6.27
C GLU A 361 -10.11 -20.81 7.32
N ARG A 362 -8.96 -21.34 6.88
CA ARG A 362 -7.83 -21.64 7.77
C ARG A 362 -7.27 -20.38 8.42
N VAL A 363 -6.89 -19.37 7.62
CA VAL A 363 -6.29 -18.13 8.15
C VAL A 363 -7.26 -17.41 9.08
N ARG A 364 -8.54 -17.29 8.67
CA ARG A 364 -9.58 -16.67 9.50
C ARG A 364 -9.76 -17.38 10.85
N LYS A 365 -9.73 -18.72 10.84
CA LYS A 365 -9.84 -19.52 12.07
C LYS A 365 -8.64 -19.33 12.98
N GLU A 366 -7.43 -19.35 12.43
CA GLU A 366 -6.19 -19.26 13.21
C GLU A 366 -5.94 -17.86 13.75
N THR A 367 -6.25 -16.82 12.97
CA THR A 367 -6.06 -15.43 13.38
C THR A 367 -7.22 -14.89 14.25
N GLY A 368 -8.36 -15.56 14.27
CA GLY A 368 -9.55 -15.11 14.99
C GLY A 368 -10.19 -13.83 14.44
N ILE A 369 -9.71 -13.30 13.30
CA ILE A 369 -10.26 -12.08 12.69
C ILE A 369 -11.61 -12.41 12.05
N ASN A 370 -12.65 -11.85 12.63
CA ASN A 370 -14.00 -11.89 12.07
C ASN A 370 -14.28 -10.56 11.37
N THR A 371 -14.78 -10.61 10.14
CA THR A 371 -15.41 -9.44 9.53
C THR A 371 -16.68 -9.11 10.30
N LEU A 372 -16.83 -7.87 10.67
CA LEU A 372 -18.05 -7.36 11.31
C LEU A 372 -19.20 -7.34 10.30
#